data_8c7569650de1d4a6942e8492a3d49daf
#
_entry.id   8c7569650de1d4a6942e8492a3d49daf
#
_cell.length_a   1.000
_cell.length_b   1.000
_cell.length_c   1.000
_cell.angle_alpha   90.00
_cell.angle_beta   90.00
_cell.angle_gamma   90.00
#
_symmetry.space_group_name_H-M   'P 1'
#
loop_
_entity.id
_entity.type
_entity.pdbx_description
1 polymer ?
#
loop_
_entity_poly.entity_id
_entity_poly.type
_entity_poly.pdbx_seq_one_letter_code
_entity_poly.pdbx_strand_id
1 'polypeptide(L)'
;MALAFLRWIFRLLTVLIVSNSVCVILYYTPDTHSSREAMKDAIQRLRCANLRRKFSVITSVERLNMESFTEELNDFLKCPYKLNMTEQEINRMRLQFCCNATGSLFLTKRNTAINQTIPYETSTKHTYKMNAAIHSMLPEDFPWSGRRLGRCAVVGSGGILKNSSCGREIDSADFVIRFNLAYINDSDVGLKTDLVTINPSQIRREYINLEQNPDPLVERVSVYGNASLAMPAFAYTFCTEQSIKTLKVLHPIRPQQPVVFFSPIYLRTLDRFWKGRGLKSIRLSSGFMLINTALELCEHVHVYGFWPFGTDLQNNSIPYHYYDELKPHPYMHKMPAEFVRLLQLHSQGALTLHLQPCSSDARL
;
A
#
# COMPACT_ATOMS: atom_id res chain seq x y z
N MET A 1 -19.87 14.40 -87.08
CA MET A 1 -19.52 13.30 -86.21
C MET A 1 -18.15 13.52 -85.47
N ALA A 2 -17.12 13.95 -86.17
CA ALA A 2 -15.77 14.14 -85.58
C ALA A 2 -15.70 15.12 -84.39
N LEU A 3 -16.39 16.24 -84.45
CA LEU A 3 -16.41 17.29 -83.40
C LEU A 3 -17.12 16.83 -82.10
N ALA A 4 -18.14 15.99 -82.19
CA ALA A 4 -18.82 15.43 -81.03
C ALA A 4 -17.96 14.36 -80.35
N PHE A 5 -17.22 13.56 -81.13
CA PHE A 5 -16.27 12.55 -80.62
C PHE A 5 -15.08 13.21 -79.90
N LEU A 6 -14.54 14.30 -80.45
CA LEU A 6 -13.46 15.08 -79.83
C LEU A 6 -13.88 15.69 -78.48
N ARG A 7 -15.11 16.26 -78.43
CA ARG A 7 -15.68 16.80 -77.20
C ARG A 7 -15.91 15.71 -76.11
N TRP A 8 -16.27 14.52 -76.54
CA TRP A 8 -16.47 13.38 -75.63
C TRP A 8 -15.11 12.90 -75.06
N ILE A 9 -14.07 12.74 -75.88
CA ILE A 9 -12.71 12.39 -75.48
C ILE A 9 -12.15 13.45 -74.50
N PHE A 10 -12.32 14.73 -74.80
CA PHE A 10 -11.88 15.80 -73.93
C PHE A 10 -12.55 15.80 -72.54
N ARG A 11 -13.85 15.46 -72.47
CA ARG A 11 -14.59 15.28 -71.20
C ARG A 11 -14.05 14.06 -70.44
N LEU A 12 -13.78 12.97 -71.08
CA LEU A 12 -13.21 11.79 -70.43
C LEU A 12 -11.81 12.09 -69.85
N LEU A 13 -10.95 12.76 -70.60
CA LEU A 13 -9.62 13.15 -70.14
C LEU A 13 -9.66 14.10 -68.95
N THR A 14 -10.57 15.09 -68.98
CA THR A 14 -10.75 16.00 -67.82
C THR A 14 -11.26 15.27 -66.58
N VAL A 15 -12.19 14.33 -66.71
CA VAL A 15 -12.66 13.49 -65.60
C VAL A 15 -11.54 12.63 -65.04
N LEU A 16 -10.71 12.03 -65.87
CA LEU A 16 -9.56 11.24 -65.46
C LEU A 16 -8.49 12.07 -64.75
N ILE A 17 -8.19 13.27 -65.28
CA ILE A 17 -7.23 14.18 -64.66
C ILE A 17 -7.74 14.66 -63.27
N VAL A 18 -9.01 15.05 -63.17
CA VAL A 18 -9.62 15.48 -61.92
C VAL A 18 -9.68 14.32 -60.93
N SER A 19 -10.06 13.12 -61.34
CA SER A 19 -10.09 11.93 -60.47
C SER A 19 -8.71 11.57 -59.98
N ASN A 20 -7.66 11.57 -60.84
CA ASN A 20 -6.30 11.34 -60.45
C ASN A 20 -5.77 12.42 -59.48
N SER A 21 -6.09 13.72 -59.74
CA SER A 21 -5.71 14.81 -58.84
C SER A 21 -6.36 14.67 -57.46
N VAL A 22 -7.64 14.31 -57.40
CA VAL A 22 -8.35 14.03 -56.15
C VAL A 22 -7.74 12.87 -55.40
N CYS A 23 -7.44 11.74 -56.09
CA CYS A 23 -6.76 10.57 -55.48
C CYS A 23 -5.35 10.92 -54.95
N VAL A 24 -4.59 11.72 -55.70
CA VAL A 24 -3.27 12.17 -55.25
C VAL A 24 -3.40 13.09 -54.02
N ILE A 25 -4.35 14.03 -54.01
CA ILE A 25 -4.61 14.89 -52.85
C ILE A 25 -5.01 14.04 -51.64
N LEU A 26 -5.93 13.09 -51.79
CA LEU A 26 -6.36 12.21 -50.71
C LEU A 26 -5.23 11.29 -50.22
N TYR A 27 -4.32 10.86 -51.10
CA TYR A 27 -3.18 10.01 -50.76
C TYR A 27 -2.07 10.80 -50.02
N TYR A 28 -1.84 12.04 -50.41
CA TYR A 28 -0.79 12.91 -49.83
C TYR A 28 -1.31 13.87 -48.76
N THR A 29 -2.62 14.04 -48.55
CA THR A 29 -3.10 14.72 -47.35
C THR A 29 -2.83 13.83 -46.13
N PRO A 30 -1.90 14.23 -45.24
CA PRO A 30 -1.72 13.49 -44.00
C PRO A 30 -3.07 13.41 -43.31
N ASP A 31 -3.45 12.23 -42.84
CA ASP A 31 -4.64 12.03 -42.06
C ASP A 31 -4.56 12.95 -40.83
N THR A 32 -5.17 14.13 -40.96
CA THR A 32 -5.08 15.19 -39.95
C THR A 32 -5.67 14.73 -38.62
N HIS A 33 -6.56 13.73 -38.65
CA HIS A 33 -7.13 13.15 -37.45
C HIS A 33 -6.08 12.28 -36.74
N SER A 34 -5.38 11.38 -37.45
CA SER A 34 -4.30 10.55 -36.92
C SER A 34 -3.14 11.39 -36.38
N SER A 35 -2.74 12.45 -37.09
CA SER A 35 -1.71 13.40 -36.62
C SER A 35 -2.12 14.14 -35.34
N ARG A 36 -3.40 14.53 -35.21
CA ARG A 36 -3.90 15.21 -34.01
C ARG A 36 -3.98 14.27 -32.81
N GLU A 37 -4.37 13.02 -33.01
CA GLU A 37 -4.36 12.01 -31.96
C GLU A 37 -2.94 11.69 -31.48
N ALA A 38 -2.00 11.46 -32.41
CA ALA A 38 -0.61 11.24 -32.09
C ALA A 38 0.01 12.42 -31.29
N MET A 39 -0.36 13.67 -31.65
CA MET A 39 0.07 14.85 -30.92
C MET A 39 -0.52 14.93 -29.52
N LYS A 40 -1.80 14.62 -29.34
CA LYS A 40 -2.45 14.56 -28.02
C LYS A 40 -1.78 13.51 -27.13
N ASP A 41 -1.52 12.33 -27.67
CA ASP A 41 -0.82 11.26 -26.95
C ASP A 41 0.60 11.65 -26.55
N ALA A 42 1.32 12.34 -27.43
CA ALA A 42 2.66 12.82 -27.11
C ALA A 42 2.64 13.86 -25.98
N ILE A 43 1.70 14.80 -26.01
CA ILE A 43 1.50 15.81 -24.95
C ILE A 43 1.14 15.12 -23.63
N GLN A 44 0.24 14.15 -23.65
CA GLN A 44 -0.17 13.41 -22.45
C GLN A 44 1.02 12.61 -21.86
N ARG A 45 1.82 11.94 -22.68
CA ARG A 45 3.04 11.23 -22.24
C ARG A 45 4.03 12.17 -21.57
N LEU A 46 4.24 13.37 -22.17
CA LEU A 46 5.12 14.38 -21.59
C LEU A 46 4.61 14.91 -20.26
N ARG A 47 3.29 15.18 -20.16
CA ARG A 47 2.63 15.58 -18.90
C ARG A 47 2.83 14.51 -17.81
N CYS A 48 2.57 13.25 -18.13
CA CYS A 48 2.77 12.13 -17.21
C CYS A 48 4.23 11.98 -16.76
N ALA A 49 5.20 12.15 -17.66
CA ALA A 49 6.63 12.12 -17.34
C ALA A 49 7.00 13.25 -16.38
N ASN A 50 6.51 14.47 -16.59
CA ASN A 50 6.75 15.62 -15.73
C ASN A 50 6.15 15.43 -14.34
N LEU A 51 4.88 14.97 -14.24
CA LEU A 51 4.22 14.70 -12.96
C LEU A 51 4.96 13.59 -12.19
N ARG A 52 5.37 12.51 -12.88
CA ARG A 52 6.16 11.43 -12.27
C ARG A 52 7.47 11.97 -11.69
N ARG A 53 8.20 12.79 -12.43
CA ARG A 53 9.43 13.42 -11.95
C ARG A 53 9.16 14.34 -10.76
N LYS A 54 8.11 15.17 -10.82
CA LYS A 54 7.71 16.06 -9.72
C LYS A 54 7.45 15.27 -8.43
N PHE A 55 6.59 14.24 -8.50
CA PHE A 55 6.23 13.45 -7.33
C PHE A 55 7.34 12.53 -6.82
N SER A 56 8.30 12.15 -7.67
CA SER A 56 9.45 11.35 -7.23
C SER A 56 10.43 12.09 -6.30
N VAL A 57 10.38 13.42 -6.29
CA VAL A 57 11.25 14.28 -5.47
C VAL A 57 10.49 15.18 -4.50
N ILE A 58 9.17 15.05 -4.39
CA ILE A 58 8.35 15.82 -3.46
C ILE A 58 8.82 15.59 -2.02
N THR A 59 8.96 16.65 -1.22
CA THR A 59 9.52 16.53 0.15
C THR A 59 8.50 16.79 1.25
N SER A 60 7.45 17.54 0.99
CA SER A 60 6.39 17.86 1.95
C SER A 60 5.11 18.26 1.24
N VAL A 61 3.97 17.96 1.84
CA VAL A 61 2.64 18.47 1.44
C VAL A 61 2.17 19.63 2.32
N GLU A 62 2.82 19.89 3.47
CA GLU A 62 2.40 20.93 4.42
C GLU A 62 2.47 22.36 3.85
N ARG A 63 3.29 22.58 2.81
CA ARG A 63 3.48 23.88 2.16
C ARG A 63 2.77 23.99 0.82
N LEU A 64 2.02 22.99 0.43
CA LEU A 64 1.32 22.97 -0.84
C LEU A 64 -0.09 23.54 -0.69
N ASN A 65 -0.56 24.25 -1.70
CA ASN A 65 -1.99 24.45 -1.84
C ASN A 65 -2.65 23.10 -2.08
N MET A 66 -3.51 22.67 -1.16
CA MET A 66 -4.12 21.34 -1.19
C MET A 66 -4.97 21.13 -2.44
N GLU A 67 -5.67 22.16 -2.92
CA GLU A 67 -6.49 22.09 -4.12
C GLU A 67 -5.62 21.80 -5.37
N SER A 68 -4.57 22.59 -5.58
CA SER A 68 -3.62 22.39 -6.69
C SER A 68 -2.89 21.03 -6.58
N PHE A 69 -2.52 20.62 -5.36
CA PHE A 69 -1.89 19.32 -5.14
C PHE A 69 -2.82 18.15 -5.49
N THR A 70 -4.08 18.24 -5.09
CA THR A 70 -5.09 17.20 -5.35
C THR A 70 -5.41 17.12 -6.84
N GLU A 71 -5.50 18.25 -7.54
CA GLU A 71 -5.70 18.31 -9.00
C GLU A 71 -4.53 17.64 -9.75
N GLU A 72 -3.30 18.03 -9.44
CA GLU A 72 -2.11 17.44 -10.06
C GLU A 72 -1.98 15.94 -9.75
N LEU A 73 -2.30 15.53 -8.51
CA LEU A 73 -2.31 14.13 -8.13
C LEU A 73 -3.37 13.35 -8.90
N ASN A 74 -4.56 13.91 -9.06
CA ASN A 74 -5.63 13.32 -9.86
C ASN A 74 -5.19 13.10 -11.32
N ASP A 75 -4.52 14.09 -11.90
CA ASP A 75 -3.96 13.95 -13.24
C ASP A 75 -2.84 12.90 -13.33
N PHE A 76 -2.02 12.82 -12.30
CA PHE A 76 -0.96 11.80 -12.21
C PHE A 76 -1.54 10.40 -12.12
N LEU A 77 -2.62 10.20 -11.36
CA LEU A 77 -3.28 8.90 -11.22
C LEU A 77 -4.00 8.43 -12.49
N LYS A 78 -4.31 9.33 -13.44
CA LYS A 78 -4.78 8.97 -14.79
C LYS A 78 -3.65 8.48 -15.70
N CYS A 79 -2.40 8.70 -15.32
CA CYS A 79 -1.25 8.23 -16.08
C CYS A 79 -1.05 6.73 -15.89
N PRO A 80 -0.68 5.98 -16.95
CA PRO A 80 -0.36 4.58 -16.81
C PRO A 80 0.72 4.36 -15.75
N TYR A 81 0.48 3.46 -14.81
CA TYR A 81 1.50 3.05 -13.84
C TYR A 81 2.70 2.44 -14.58
N LYS A 82 3.89 2.83 -14.18
CA LYS A 82 5.13 2.29 -14.77
C LYS A 82 5.95 1.59 -13.70
N LEU A 83 5.84 0.28 -13.68
CA LEU A 83 6.68 -0.58 -12.84
C LEU A 83 8.16 -0.37 -13.17
N ASN A 84 8.99 -0.28 -12.15
CA ASN A 84 10.44 -0.18 -12.28
C ASN A 84 11.11 -1.27 -11.43
N MET A 85 11.46 -2.39 -12.10
CA MET A 85 12.09 -3.54 -11.45
C MET A 85 13.41 -3.17 -10.76
N THR A 86 14.17 -2.24 -11.33
CA THR A 86 15.43 -1.77 -10.75
C THR A 86 15.19 -1.02 -9.44
N GLU A 87 14.21 -0.11 -9.40
CA GLU A 87 13.87 0.60 -8.17
C GLU A 87 13.29 -0.31 -7.10
N GLN A 88 12.49 -1.32 -7.50
CA GLN A 88 12.00 -2.33 -6.57
C GLN A 88 13.17 -3.08 -5.93
N GLU A 89 14.12 -3.57 -6.73
CA GLU A 89 15.26 -4.34 -6.22
C GLU A 89 16.19 -3.47 -5.37
N ILE A 90 16.44 -2.22 -5.76
CA ILE A 90 17.24 -1.26 -4.97
C ILE A 90 16.59 -1.05 -3.59
N ASN A 91 15.28 -0.83 -3.53
CA ASN A 91 14.58 -0.65 -2.25
C ASN A 91 14.61 -1.92 -1.42
N ARG A 92 14.40 -3.09 -2.03
CA ARG A 92 14.49 -4.40 -1.37
C ARG A 92 15.86 -4.63 -0.74
N MET A 93 16.93 -4.47 -1.51
CA MET A 93 18.30 -4.64 -1.01
C MET A 93 18.63 -3.68 0.13
N ARG A 94 18.21 -2.42 0.03
CA ARG A 94 18.42 -1.43 1.09
C ARG A 94 17.71 -1.82 2.38
N LEU A 95 16.46 -2.30 2.29
CA LEU A 95 15.66 -2.73 3.44
C LEU A 95 16.21 -4.02 4.03
N GLN A 96 16.57 -4.99 3.21
CA GLN A 96 17.19 -6.23 3.66
C GLN A 96 18.54 -5.98 4.36
N PHE A 97 19.37 -5.11 3.80
CA PHE A 97 20.66 -4.76 4.40
C PHE A 97 20.51 -4.03 5.73
N CYS A 98 19.55 -3.06 5.83
CA CYS A 98 19.36 -2.32 7.08
C CYS A 98 18.67 -3.13 8.15
N CYS A 99 17.68 -3.92 7.79
CA CYS A 99 16.59 -4.27 8.72
C CYS A 99 16.29 -5.76 8.72
N ASN A 100 16.40 -6.44 7.57
CA ASN A 100 16.24 -7.88 7.41
C ASN A 100 14.90 -8.41 7.96
N ALA A 101 13.79 -8.01 7.35
CA ALA A 101 12.46 -8.50 7.73
C ALA A 101 12.36 -10.03 7.64
N THR A 102 13.05 -10.63 6.66
CA THR A 102 13.07 -12.08 6.44
C THR A 102 13.55 -12.85 7.66
N GLY A 103 14.52 -12.32 8.42
CA GLY A 103 15.10 -13.00 9.57
C GLY A 103 14.76 -12.39 10.93
N SER A 104 14.21 -11.18 10.98
CA SER A 104 14.10 -10.43 12.23
C SER A 104 12.77 -9.69 12.46
N LEU A 105 11.77 -9.81 11.59
CA LEU A 105 10.48 -9.09 11.74
C LEU A 105 9.78 -9.44 13.05
N PHE A 106 9.69 -10.72 13.39
CA PHE A 106 9.04 -11.23 14.59
C PHE A 106 10.01 -11.96 15.51
N LEU A 107 9.66 -12.04 16.79
CA LEU A 107 10.29 -12.96 17.73
C LEU A 107 9.78 -14.38 17.46
N THR A 108 10.71 -15.30 17.27
CA THR A 108 10.46 -16.72 17.03
C THR A 108 11.35 -17.56 17.97
N LYS A 109 11.06 -18.84 18.14
CA LYS A 109 11.96 -19.73 18.90
C LYS A 109 13.34 -19.83 18.26
N ARG A 110 13.44 -19.65 16.94
CA ARG A 110 14.69 -19.70 16.20
C ARG A 110 15.61 -18.51 16.47
N ASN A 111 15.05 -17.29 16.69
CA ASN A 111 15.84 -16.06 16.84
C ASN A 111 15.79 -15.47 18.26
N THR A 112 15.12 -16.13 19.19
CA THR A 112 14.94 -15.67 20.57
C THR A 112 15.22 -16.83 21.52
N ALA A 113 16.09 -16.64 22.52
CA ALA A 113 16.40 -17.67 23.52
C ALA A 113 15.65 -17.42 24.84
N ILE A 114 15.43 -18.49 25.62
CA ILE A 114 14.96 -18.38 27.01
C ILE A 114 16.01 -17.59 27.81
N ASN A 115 15.54 -16.72 28.70
CA ASN A 115 16.37 -15.80 29.48
C ASN A 115 17.05 -14.68 28.67
N GLN A 116 16.85 -14.62 27.36
CA GLN A 116 17.34 -13.51 26.55
C GLN A 116 16.70 -12.18 27.01
N THR A 117 17.53 -11.15 27.05
CA THR A 117 17.10 -9.77 27.34
C THR A 117 16.60 -9.11 26.05
N ILE A 118 15.31 -8.79 26.00
CA ILE A 118 14.66 -8.12 24.89
C ILE A 118 14.59 -6.62 25.22
N PRO A 119 15.21 -5.72 24.42
CA PRO A 119 15.09 -4.28 24.61
C PRO A 119 13.71 -3.79 24.15
N TYR A 120 13.26 -2.64 24.68
CA TYR A 120 12.09 -1.99 24.12
C TYR A 120 12.46 -1.11 22.91
N GLU A 121 11.56 -1.00 21.92
CA GLU A 121 11.78 -0.16 20.73
C GLU A 121 12.07 1.29 21.08
N THR A 122 11.27 1.88 22.00
CA THR A 122 11.32 3.30 22.36
C THR A 122 12.15 3.61 23.59
N SER A 123 12.72 2.60 24.26
CA SER A 123 13.52 2.77 25.48
C SER A 123 14.82 1.98 25.40
N THR A 124 15.93 2.62 25.80
CA THR A 124 17.22 1.96 25.99
C THR A 124 17.46 1.52 27.43
N LYS A 125 16.63 2.00 28.38
CA LYS A 125 16.78 1.75 29.84
C LYS A 125 15.98 0.53 30.29
N HIS A 126 14.85 0.25 29.65
CA HIS A 126 13.97 -0.83 30.02
C HIS A 126 14.18 -2.03 29.11
N THR A 127 14.14 -3.21 29.69
CA THR A 127 14.27 -4.49 28.99
C THR A 127 13.26 -5.49 29.53
N TYR A 128 12.96 -6.50 28.76
CA TYR A 128 12.14 -7.64 29.16
C TYR A 128 12.99 -8.92 29.10
N LYS A 129 12.95 -9.73 30.14
CA LYS A 129 13.63 -11.03 30.16
C LYS A 129 12.67 -12.10 29.68
N MET A 130 12.99 -12.76 28.57
CA MET A 130 12.15 -13.81 27.97
C MET A 130 12.07 -15.01 28.92
N ASN A 131 10.88 -15.33 29.39
CA ASN A 131 10.67 -16.51 30.22
C ASN A 131 10.25 -17.73 29.39
N ALA A 132 10.41 -18.91 29.94
CA ALA A 132 10.15 -20.19 29.29
C ALA A 132 8.68 -20.32 28.82
N ALA A 133 7.71 -19.84 29.62
CA ALA A 133 6.30 -19.94 29.30
C ALA A 133 5.90 -19.10 28.08
N ILE A 134 6.43 -17.88 27.94
CA ILE A 134 6.19 -17.06 26.74
C ILE A 134 6.97 -17.61 25.56
N HIS A 135 8.22 -18.00 25.76
CA HIS A 135 9.05 -18.58 24.70
C HIS A 135 8.39 -19.83 24.07
N SER A 136 7.79 -20.73 24.87
CA SER A 136 7.14 -21.94 24.36
C SER A 136 5.94 -21.64 23.43
N MET A 137 5.30 -20.48 23.59
CA MET A 137 4.15 -20.02 22.77
C MET A 137 4.59 -19.21 21.53
N LEU A 138 5.87 -18.84 21.40
CA LEU A 138 6.36 -18.20 20.19
C LEU A 138 6.29 -19.17 19.00
N PRO A 139 6.10 -18.67 17.76
CA PRO A 139 6.18 -19.52 16.56
C PRO A 139 7.60 -20.09 16.41
N GLU A 140 7.72 -21.27 15.81
CA GLU A 140 9.03 -21.88 15.53
C GLU A 140 9.86 -21.01 14.60
N ASP A 141 9.25 -20.58 13.49
CA ASP A 141 9.86 -19.75 12.44
C ASP A 141 8.81 -18.83 11.80
N PHE A 142 9.19 -18.06 10.80
CA PHE A 142 8.26 -17.22 10.03
C PHE A 142 7.37 -18.09 9.12
N PRO A 143 6.08 -17.76 8.94
CA PRO A 143 5.18 -18.54 8.10
C PRO A 143 5.58 -18.54 6.61
N TRP A 144 6.43 -17.62 6.19
CA TRP A 144 6.93 -17.48 4.82
C TRP A 144 8.41 -17.82 4.64
N SER A 145 9.06 -18.47 5.62
CA SER A 145 10.51 -18.65 5.62
C SER A 145 11.04 -19.22 4.30
N GLY A 146 12.02 -18.53 3.72
CA GLY A 146 12.76 -18.96 2.54
C GLY A 146 12.07 -18.71 1.19
N ARG A 147 10.87 -18.11 1.12
CA ARG A 147 10.18 -17.79 -0.14
C ARG A 147 9.86 -16.29 -0.23
N ARG A 148 10.02 -15.73 -1.43
CA ARG A 148 9.39 -14.44 -1.75
C ARG A 148 7.88 -14.62 -1.77
N LEU A 149 7.19 -13.66 -1.20
CA LEU A 149 5.75 -13.55 -1.36
C LEU A 149 5.50 -12.93 -2.75
N GLY A 150 4.50 -13.38 -3.45
CA GLY A 150 4.13 -12.86 -4.76
C GLY A 150 3.62 -11.42 -4.70
N ARG A 151 2.41 -11.18 -5.17
CA ARG A 151 1.74 -9.89 -5.07
C ARG A 151 1.16 -9.71 -3.66
N CYS A 152 1.56 -8.64 -2.97
CA CYS A 152 1.06 -8.31 -1.65
C CYS A 152 0.12 -7.11 -1.69
N ALA A 153 -1.00 -7.19 -0.97
CA ALA A 153 -1.88 -6.07 -0.68
C ALA A 153 -1.69 -5.61 0.76
N VAL A 154 -1.32 -4.35 0.96
CA VAL A 154 -1.24 -3.72 2.27
C VAL A 154 -2.42 -2.78 2.42
N VAL A 155 -3.40 -3.17 3.24
CA VAL A 155 -4.71 -2.53 3.34
C VAL A 155 -4.79 -1.72 4.63
N GLY A 156 -4.62 -0.40 4.51
CA GLY A 156 -4.80 0.55 5.60
C GLY A 156 -6.27 0.74 5.98
N SER A 157 -6.50 1.67 6.92
CA SER A 157 -7.83 1.94 7.47
C SER A 157 -8.46 3.25 6.95
N GLY A 158 -7.80 3.96 6.04
CA GLY A 158 -8.22 5.30 5.60
C GLY A 158 -9.61 5.34 4.97
N GLY A 159 -10.35 6.41 5.25
CA GLY A 159 -11.72 6.64 4.76
C GLY A 159 -11.86 6.66 3.24
N ILE A 160 -10.76 6.83 2.51
CA ILE A 160 -10.71 6.72 1.04
C ILE A 160 -11.16 5.36 0.51
N LEU A 161 -11.16 4.32 1.37
CA LEU A 161 -11.64 2.98 1.01
C LEU A 161 -13.16 2.83 1.07
N LYS A 162 -13.86 3.75 1.67
CA LYS A 162 -15.33 3.70 1.73
C LYS A 162 -15.90 3.85 0.32
N ASN A 163 -16.70 2.90 -0.13
CA ASN A 163 -17.26 2.82 -1.48
C ASN A 163 -16.18 2.72 -2.60
N SER A 164 -15.02 2.13 -2.29
CA SER A 164 -13.91 2.01 -3.26
C SER A 164 -14.07 0.84 -4.23
N SER A 165 -14.92 -0.15 -3.91
CA SER A 165 -15.10 -1.38 -4.71
C SER A 165 -13.81 -2.18 -4.95
N CYS A 166 -12.79 -2.04 -4.05
CA CYS A 166 -11.48 -2.67 -4.20
C CYS A 166 -11.40 -4.09 -3.63
N GLY A 167 -12.47 -4.61 -3.00
CA GLY A 167 -12.42 -5.88 -2.27
C GLY A 167 -11.91 -7.05 -3.10
N ARG A 168 -12.45 -7.24 -4.31
CA ARG A 168 -12.02 -8.32 -5.21
C ARG A 168 -10.56 -8.20 -5.64
N GLU A 169 -10.10 -6.99 -5.94
CA GLU A 169 -8.71 -6.75 -6.33
C GLU A 169 -7.76 -7.05 -5.17
N ILE A 170 -8.11 -6.64 -3.96
CA ILE A 170 -7.36 -6.93 -2.73
C ILE A 170 -7.29 -8.44 -2.49
N ASP A 171 -8.42 -9.15 -2.57
CA ASP A 171 -8.50 -10.59 -2.32
C ASP A 171 -7.78 -11.44 -3.36
N SER A 172 -7.50 -10.88 -4.54
CA SER A 172 -6.70 -11.54 -5.59
C SER A 172 -5.19 -11.50 -5.32
N ALA A 173 -4.72 -10.75 -4.31
CA ALA A 173 -3.31 -10.74 -3.91
C ALA A 173 -2.90 -12.07 -3.27
N ASP A 174 -1.61 -12.44 -3.42
CA ASP A 174 -1.07 -13.67 -2.83
C ASP A 174 -0.97 -13.57 -1.31
N PHE A 175 -0.70 -12.36 -0.79
CA PHE A 175 -0.58 -12.08 0.65
C PHE A 175 -1.24 -10.74 1.01
N VAL A 176 -2.13 -10.73 2.01
CA VAL A 176 -2.89 -9.55 2.43
C VAL A 176 -2.57 -9.18 3.88
N ILE A 177 -2.13 -7.93 4.07
CA ILE A 177 -1.79 -7.35 5.38
C ILE A 177 -2.84 -6.32 5.78
N ARG A 178 -3.39 -6.43 7.01
CA ARG A 178 -4.38 -5.50 7.57
C ARG A 178 -3.97 -4.96 8.93
N PHE A 179 -4.67 -3.94 9.42
CA PHE A 179 -4.29 -3.22 10.64
C PHE A 179 -5.43 -3.10 11.63
N ASN A 180 -5.08 -3.23 12.93
CA ASN A 180 -5.91 -2.87 14.08
C ASN A 180 -7.28 -3.55 14.11
N LEU A 181 -7.36 -4.80 13.68
CA LEU A 181 -8.61 -5.55 13.60
C LEU A 181 -9.74 -4.75 12.92
N ALA A 182 -9.42 -4.02 11.83
CA ALA A 182 -10.39 -3.24 11.07
C ALA A 182 -11.55 -4.13 10.58
N TYR A 183 -12.79 -3.61 10.52
CA TYR A 183 -13.90 -4.35 9.92
C TYR A 183 -13.61 -4.63 8.44
N ILE A 184 -13.91 -5.84 8.00
CA ILE A 184 -13.73 -6.27 6.63
C ILE A 184 -15.07 -6.51 5.95
N ASN A 185 -15.16 -6.23 4.67
CA ASN A 185 -16.30 -6.49 3.80
C ASN A 185 -15.80 -6.87 2.41
N ASP A 186 -16.57 -7.63 1.68
CA ASP A 186 -16.25 -8.15 0.35
C ASP A 186 -16.20 -7.07 -0.74
N SER A 187 -16.97 -5.98 -0.58
CA SER A 187 -17.08 -4.94 -1.60
C SER A 187 -15.86 -4.02 -1.64
N ASP A 188 -15.54 -3.38 -0.51
CA ASP A 188 -14.56 -2.28 -0.48
C ASP A 188 -13.15 -2.72 -0.13
N VAL A 189 -13.02 -3.66 0.80
CA VAL A 189 -11.71 -4.00 1.39
C VAL A 189 -11.36 -5.48 1.26
N GLY A 190 -12.28 -6.33 0.79
CA GLY A 190 -12.09 -7.78 0.69
C GLY A 190 -12.10 -8.49 2.05
N LEU A 191 -12.03 -9.81 2.00
CA LEU A 191 -12.10 -10.69 3.18
C LEU A 191 -10.78 -11.41 3.45
N LYS A 192 -9.95 -11.68 2.41
CA LYS A 192 -8.67 -12.35 2.55
C LYS A 192 -7.76 -11.62 3.52
N THR A 193 -7.13 -12.35 4.42
CA THR A 193 -6.17 -11.83 5.38
C THR A 193 -5.13 -12.89 5.69
N ASP A 194 -3.85 -12.54 5.64
CA ASP A 194 -2.72 -13.42 5.98
C ASP A 194 -1.97 -12.90 7.22
N LEU A 195 -1.99 -11.58 7.41
CA LEU A 195 -1.43 -10.91 8.58
C LEU A 195 -2.32 -9.75 9.01
N VAL A 196 -2.67 -9.67 10.29
CA VAL A 196 -3.37 -8.52 10.85
C VAL A 196 -2.70 -8.03 12.13
N THR A 197 -2.60 -6.71 12.31
CA THR A 197 -2.04 -6.18 13.55
C THR A 197 -3.11 -5.95 14.62
N ILE A 198 -2.69 -6.05 15.88
CA ILE A 198 -3.51 -5.68 17.03
C ILE A 198 -2.72 -4.70 17.90
N ASN A 199 -3.26 -3.50 18.10
CA ASN A 199 -2.67 -2.55 19.03
C ASN A 199 -2.99 -2.92 20.48
N PRO A 200 -2.01 -3.00 21.38
CA PRO A 200 -2.24 -3.25 22.80
C PRO A 200 -3.18 -2.22 23.47
N SER A 201 -3.20 -0.98 22.97
CA SER A 201 -4.14 0.04 23.41
C SER A 201 -5.60 -0.29 23.05
N GLN A 202 -5.83 -0.98 21.92
CA GLN A 202 -7.15 -1.48 21.54
C GLN A 202 -7.60 -2.58 22.50
N ILE A 203 -6.73 -3.55 22.81
CA ILE A 203 -7.02 -4.60 23.80
C ILE A 203 -7.43 -3.97 25.14
N ARG A 204 -6.66 -2.99 25.63
CA ARG A 204 -6.97 -2.33 26.91
C ARG A 204 -8.28 -1.57 26.89
N ARG A 205 -8.69 -1.02 25.76
CA ARG A 205 -9.92 -0.19 25.65
C ARG A 205 -11.17 -1.03 25.39
N GLU A 206 -11.07 -2.04 24.52
CA GLU A 206 -12.23 -2.76 23.98
C GLU A 206 -12.42 -4.14 24.60
N TYR A 207 -11.33 -4.74 25.17
CA TYR A 207 -11.34 -6.10 25.72
C TYR A 207 -10.82 -6.11 27.17
N ILE A 208 -11.46 -5.30 28.03
CA ILE A 208 -10.97 -4.96 29.40
C ILE A 208 -10.79 -6.24 30.24
N ASN A 209 -11.74 -7.19 30.18
CA ASN A 209 -11.76 -8.43 30.98
C ASN A 209 -11.34 -9.65 30.15
N LEU A 210 -10.31 -9.51 29.32
CA LEU A 210 -9.91 -10.52 28.34
C LEU A 210 -9.69 -11.92 28.91
N GLU A 211 -9.16 -12.05 30.14
CA GLU A 211 -8.90 -13.35 30.78
C GLU A 211 -10.17 -14.02 31.31
N GLN A 212 -11.19 -13.26 31.70
CA GLN A 212 -12.48 -13.73 32.20
C GLN A 212 -13.53 -13.88 31.10
N ASN A 213 -13.45 -13.03 30.08
CA ASN A 213 -14.36 -13.01 28.95
C ASN A 213 -13.58 -12.85 27.63
N PRO A 214 -13.03 -13.94 27.09
CA PRO A 214 -12.26 -13.93 25.83
C PRO A 214 -13.13 -13.82 24.57
N ASP A 215 -14.43 -14.19 24.66
CA ASP A 215 -15.31 -14.39 23.50
C ASP A 215 -15.36 -13.18 22.55
N PRO A 216 -15.49 -11.92 23.01
CA PRO A 216 -15.53 -10.78 22.10
C PRO A 216 -14.27 -10.64 21.24
N LEU A 217 -13.10 -10.94 21.80
CA LEU A 217 -11.85 -10.92 21.03
C LEU A 217 -11.75 -12.15 20.12
N VAL A 218 -12.14 -13.34 20.61
CA VAL A 218 -12.15 -14.58 19.83
C VAL A 218 -13.05 -14.43 18.60
N GLU A 219 -14.26 -13.93 18.75
CA GLU A 219 -15.18 -13.62 17.65
C GLU A 219 -14.54 -12.61 16.68
N ARG A 220 -13.95 -11.54 17.21
CA ARG A 220 -13.34 -10.51 16.40
C ARG A 220 -12.18 -11.01 15.57
N VAL A 221 -11.29 -11.83 16.11
CA VAL A 221 -10.15 -12.36 15.37
C VAL A 221 -10.54 -13.51 14.43
N SER A 222 -11.63 -14.21 14.71
CA SER A 222 -12.09 -15.34 13.91
C SER A 222 -12.47 -14.95 12.47
N VAL A 223 -12.92 -13.70 12.24
CA VAL A 223 -13.29 -13.21 10.91
C VAL A 223 -12.09 -13.15 9.94
N TYR A 224 -10.87 -13.15 10.47
CA TYR A 224 -9.64 -13.17 9.67
C TYR A 224 -9.10 -14.59 9.41
N GLY A 225 -9.88 -15.63 9.72
CA GLY A 225 -9.47 -17.03 9.51
C GLY A 225 -8.25 -17.41 10.35
N ASN A 226 -7.20 -17.88 9.69
CA ASN A 226 -5.93 -18.30 10.32
C ASN A 226 -4.81 -17.27 10.17
N ALA A 227 -5.15 -16.03 9.85
CA ALA A 227 -4.17 -14.95 9.72
C ALA A 227 -3.34 -14.77 10.99
N SER A 228 -2.04 -14.55 10.85
CA SER A 228 -1.18 -14.24 12.00
C SER A 228 -1.58 -12.91 12.64
N LEU A 229 -1.66 -12.87 13.97
CA LEU A 229 -2.03 -11.71 14.77
C LEU A 229 -0.77 -11.04 15.31
N ALA A 230 -0.34 -9.94 14.69
CA ALA A 230 0.93 -9.29 15.01
C ALA A 230 0.74 -8.15 16.02
N MET A 231 1.52 -8.19 17.12
CA MET A 231 1.45 -7.20 18.18
C MET A 231 2.81 -6.54 18.45
N PRO A 232 2.86 -5.20 18.67
CA PRO A 232 4.08 -4.49 19.07
C PRO A 232 4.34 -4.62 20.59
N ALA A 233 4.48 -5.85 21.08
CA ALA A 233 4.56 -6.18 22.51
C ALA A 233 5.69 -5.43 23.25
N PHE A 234 6.79 -5.15 22.56
CA PHE A 234 7.97 -4.49 23.10
C PHE A 234 8.24 -3.12 22.47
N ALA A 235 7.20 -2.47 21.89
CA ALA A 235 7.33 -1.09 21.45
C ALA A 235 7.45 -0.14 22.62
N TYR A 236 6.54 -0.23 23.58
CA TYR A 236 6.53 0.53 24.84
C TYR A 236 6.32 -0.44 26.01
N THR A 237 6.77 -0.07 27.20
CA THR A 237 6.62 -0.92 28.40
C THR A 237 5.15 -1.27 28.70
N PHE A 238 4.23 -0.33 28.50
CA PHE A 238 2.79 -0.55 28.70
C PHE A 238 2.13 -1.48 27.66
N CYS A 239 2.82 -1.79 26.56
CA CYS A 239 2.31 -2.74 25.55
C CYS A 239 2.45 -4.19 25.96
N THR A 240 3.46 -4.51 26.76
CA THR A 240 3.89 -5.89 27.04
C THR A 240 2.81 -6.70 27.74
N GLU A 241 2.23 -6.17 28.80
CA GLU A 241 1.21 -6.87 29.60
C GLU A 241 0.02 -7.29 28.72
N GLN A 242 -0.54 -6.36 27.98
CA GLN A 242 -1.71 -6.61 27.12
C GLN A 242 -1.40 -7.60 25.99
N SER A 243 -0.22 -7.51 25.42
CA SER A 243 0.21 -8.45 24.37
C SER A 243 0.40 -9.86 24.90
N ILE A 244 0.98 -10.00 26.08
CA ILE A 244 1.16 -11.31 26.74
C ILE A 244 -0.19 -11.90 27.15
N LYS A 245 -1.10 -11.12 27.69
CA LYS A 245 -2.47 -11.56 27.98
C LYS A 245 -3.18 -12.07 26.73
N THR A 246 -3.10 -11.30 25.63
CA THR A 246 -3.67 -11.72 24.34
C THR A 246 -3.07 -13.04 23.85
N LEU A 247 -1.76 -13.20 23.90
CA LEU A 247 -1.08 -14.45 23.52
C LEU A 247 -1.59 -15.63 24.38
N LYS A 248 -1.59 -15.48 25.70
CA LYS A 248 -2.03 -16.54 26.63
C LYS A 248 -3.46 -16.97 26.42
N VAL A 249 -4.35 -16.03 26.13
CA VAL A 249 -5.78 -16.30 25.90
C VAL A 249 -6.01 -16.95 24.55
N LEU A 250 -5.43 -16.40 23.48
CA LEU A 250 -5.70 -16.89 22.13
C LEU A 250 -4.95 -18.17 21.77
N HIS A 251 -3.77 -18.39 22.30
CA HIS A 251 -2.93 -19.55 21.95
C HIS A 251 -3.63 -20.90 22.14
N PRO A 252 -4.32 -21.20 23.26
CA PRO A 252 -5.08 -22.45 23.42
C PRO A 252 -6.39 -22.49 22.64
N ILE A 253 -7.05 -21.35 22.43
CA ILE A 253 -8.39 -21.28 21.80
C ILE A 253 -8.29 -21.29 20.28
N ARG A 254 -7.25 -20.62 19.73
CA ARG A 254 -7.04 -20.42 18.30
C ARG A 254 -5.64 -20.87 17.87
N PRO A 255 -5.25 -22.16 18.04
CA PRO A 255 -3.89 -22.64 17.78
C PRO A 255 -3.45 -22.47 16.31
N GLN A 256 -4.41 -22.43 15.37
CA GLN A 256 -4.15 -22.22 13.94
C GLN A 256 -3.98 -20.72 13.55
N GLN A 257 -4.20 -19.81 14.51
CA GLN A 257 -4.10 -18.36 14.30
C GLN A 257 -3.05 -17.80 15.27
N PRO A 258 -1.76 -17.84 14.91
CA PRO A 258 -0.70 -17.53 15.84
C PRO A 258 -0.65 -16.05 16.19
N VAL A 259 -0.48 -15.75 17.49
CA VAL A 259 -0.14 -14.40 17.96
C VAL A 259 1.38 -14.26 17.90
N VAL A 260 1.88 -13.28 17.17
CA VAL A 260 3.31 -13.03 16.95
C VAL A 260 3.70 -11.65 17.47
N PHE A 261 4.91 -11.51 17.97
CA PHE A 261 5.42 -10.24 18.50
C PHE A 261 6.44 -9.64 17.55
N PHE A 262 6.24 -8.39 17.14
CA PHE A 262 7.25 -7.66 16.39
C PHE A 262 8.57 -7.58 17.17
N SER A 263 9.67 -7.82 16.50
CA SER A 263 11.00 -7.60 17.05
C SER A 263 11.23 -6.11 17.29
N PRO A 264 11.50 -5.68 18.52
CA PRO A 264 11.77 -4.28 18.81
C PRO A 264 13.05 -3.77 18.15
N ILE A 265 13.99 -4.66 17.87
CA ILE A 265 15.23 -4.34 17.16
C ILE A 265 14.91 -4.02 15.70
N TYR A 266 14.11 -4.84 15.03
CA TYR A 266 13.66 -4.58 13.67
C TYR A 266 12.94 -3.22 13.56
N LEU A 267 11.94 -2.97 14.42
CA LEU A 267 11.17 -1.74 14.41
C LEU A 267 12.07 -0.51 14.63
N ARG A 268 12.99 -0.56 15.59
CA ARG A 268 13.95 0.51 15.87
C ARG A 268 14.90 0.75 14.70
N THR A 269 15.36 -0.29 14.04
CA THR A 269 16.30 -0.19 12.92
C THR A 269 15.62 0.44 11.72
N LEU A 270 14.39 0.03 11.41
CA LEU A 270 13.57 0.62 10.34
C LEU A 270 13.25 2.09 10.62
N ASP A 271 12.91 2.44 11.85
CA ASP A 271 12.67 3.83 12.26
C ASP A 271 13.93 4.70 12.04
N ARG A 272 15.12 4.21 12.44
CA ARG A 272 16.41 4.89 12.19
C ARG A 272 16.69 5.04 10.71
N PHE A 273 16.42 4.02 9.91
CA PHE A 273 16.62 4.04 8.46
C PHE A 273 15.85 5.19 7.81
N TRP A 274 14.58 5.38 8.19
CA TRP A 274 13.75 6.45 7.63
C TRP A 274 14.05 7.83 8.23
N LYS A 275 14.40 7.90 9.51
CA LYS A 275 14.89 9.16 10.14
C LYS A 275 16.17 9.66 9.46
N GLY A 276 17.08 8.77 9.11
CA GLY A 276 18.28 9.10 8.32
C GLY A 276 17.97 9.61 6.90
N ARG A 277 16.75 9.37 6.39
CA ARG A 277 16.24 9.85 5.10
C ARG A 277 15.27 11.03 5.23
N GLY A 278 15.25 11.68 6.39
CA GLY A 278 14.50 12.91 6.63
C GLY A 278 13.05 12.74 7.06
N LEU A 279 12.58 11.51 7.34
CA LEU A 279 11.25 11.29 7.91
C LEU A 279 11.29 11.52 9.43
N LYS A 280 11.01 12.75 9.84
CA LYS A 280 11.06 13.19 11.25
C LYS A 280 9.72 12.93 11.94
N SER A 281 9.42 11.70 12.30
CA SER A 281 8.29 11.33 13.16
C SER A 281 8.77 10.88 14.53
N ILE A 282 7.91 10.94 15.56
CA ILE A 282 8.21 10.35 16.89
C ILE A 282 8.44 8.85 16.72
N ARG A 283 7.49 8.18 16.03
CA ARG A 283 7.53 6.78 15.66
C ARG A 283 6.82 6.61 14.32
N LEU A 284 7.31 5.72 13.48
CA LEU A 284 6.61 5.32 12.25
C LEU A 284 5.26 4.68 12.58
N SER A 285 4.27 4.88 11.71
CA SER A 285 3.02 4.14 11.82
C SER A 285 3.26 2.64 11.52
N SER A 286 2.45 1.78 12.14
CA SER A 286 2.48 0.33 11.84
C SER A 286 2.21 0.06 10.36
N GLY A 287 1.37 0.87 9.73
CA GLY A 287 1.09 0.80 8.30
C GLY A 287 2.34 1.04 7.47
N PHE A 288 3.04 2.14 7.71
CA PHE A 288 4.26 2.45 6.98
C PHE A 288 5.38 1.43 7.26
N MET A 289 5.48 0.92 8.50
CA MET A 289 6.42 -0.14 8.85
C MET A 289 6.16 -1.41 8.02
N LEU A 290 4.92 -1.88 7.93
CA LEU A 290 4.58 -3.10 7.20
C LEU A 290 4.57 -2.93 5.68
N ILE A 291 4.36 -1.72 5.14
CA ILE A 291 4.62 -1.44 3.72
C ILE A 291 6.11 -1.66 3.40
N ASN A 292 7.02 -1.20 4.27
CA ASN A 292 8.45 -1.43 4.08
C ASN A 292 8.83 -2.92 4.23
N THR A 293 8.18 -3.64 5.15
CA THR A 293 8.29 -5.09 5.23
C THR A 293 7.84 -5.77 3.94
N ALA A 294 6.71 -5.34 3.37
CA ALA A 294 6.22 -5.87 2.09
C ALA A 294 7.17 -5.54 0.93
N LEU A 295 7.78 -4.35 0.88
CA LEU A 295 8.79 -4.00 -0.13
C LEU A 295 10.04 -4.90 -0.08
N GLU A 296 10.36 -5.47 1.09
CA GLU A 296 11.44 -6.46 1.22
C GLU A 296 10.99 -7.86 0.81
N LEU A 297 9.82 -8.31 1.28
CA LEU A 297 9.38 -9.70 1.19
C LEU A 297 8.62 -10.04 -0.09
N CYS A 298 7.93 -9.07 -0.71
CA CYS A 298 7.01 -9.31 -1.81
C CYS A 298 7.64 -8.98 -3.16
N GLU A 299 7.15 -9.63 -4.22
CA GLU A 299 7.54 -9.30 -5.59
C GLU A 299 6.90 -7.98 -6.03
N HIS A 300 5.60 -7.82 -5.76
CA HIS A 300 4.86 -6.61 -6.07
C HIS A 300 4.06 -6.16 -4.85
N VAL A 301 4.07 -4.85 -4.57
CA VAL A 301 3.39 -4.27 -3.41
C VAL A 301 2.31 -3.31 -3.86
N HIS A 302 1.07 -3.62 -3.50
CA HIS A 302 -0.11 -2.78 -3.72
C HIS A 302 -0.57 -2.22 -2.37
N VAL A 303 -0.77 -0.92 -2.30
CA VAL A 303 -1.07 -0.19 -1.06
C VAL A 303 -2.43 0.49 -1.19
N TYR A 304 -3.36 0.17 -0.29
CA TYR A 304 -4.74 0.66 -0.27
C TYR A 304 -5.05 1.37 1.04
N GLY A 305 -5.84 2.43 1.02
CA GLY A 305 -6.34 3.06 2.24
C GLY A 305 -5.30 3.88 3.01
N PHE A 306 -4.23 4.33 2.37
CA PHE A 306 -3.21 5.21 2.95
C PHE A 306 -3.39 6.63 2.42
N TRP A 307 -4.40 7.33 2.93
CA TRP A 307 -4.76 8.69 2.57
C TRP A 307 -4.99 9.50 3.86
N PRO A 308 -4.13 10.47 4.19
CA PRO A 308 -4.15 11.15 5.49
C PRO A 308 -4.97 12.45 5.51
N PHE A 309 -5.77 12.71 4.49
CA PHE A 309 -6.52 13.95 4.36
C PHE A 309 -8.01 13.73 4.61
N GLY A 310 -8.70 14.79 5.05
CA GLY A 310 -10.13 14.74 5.39
C GLY A 310 -11.09 14.83 4.19
N THR A 311 -10.55 15.02 2.98
CA THR A 311 -11.31 15.04 1.73
C THR A 311 -10.69 14.06 0.73
N ASP A 312 -11.52 13.50 -0.16
CA ASP A 312 -11.05 12.65 -1.25
C ASP A 312 -10.47 13.50 -2.41
N LEU A 313 -10.13 12.84 -3.52
CA LEU A 313 -9.58 13.49 -4.72
C LEU A 313 -10.60 14.35 -5.47
N GLN A 314 -11.89 14.26 -5.15
CA GLN A 314 -13.00 15.06 -5.68
C GLN A 314 -13.45 16.15 -4.70
N ASN A 315 -12.69 16.37 -3.60
CA ASN A 315 -12.97 17.32 -2.53
C ASN A 315 -14.23 17.00 -1.69
N ASN A 316 -14.70 15.76 -1.70
CA ASN A 316 -15.77 15.30 -0.81
C ASN A 316 -15.16 14.96 0.57
N SER A 317 -15.89 15.31 1.65
CA SER A 317 -15.48 14.94 3.00
C SER A 317 -15.51 13.43 3.20
N ILE A 318 -14.44 12.87 3.75
CA ILE A 318 -14.33 11.43 4.08
C ILE A 318 -13.97 11.25 5.56
N PRO A 319 -14.40 10.14 6.20
CA PRO A 319 -14.02 9.84 7.57
C PRO A 319 -12.51 9.51 7.68
N TYR A 320 -11.98 9.55 8.88
CA TYR A 320 -10.59 9.16 9.12
C TYR A 320 -10.35 7.66 8.85
N HIS A 321 -11.24 6.80 9.38
CA HIS A 321 -11.30 5.39 9.03
C HIS A 321 -12.57 5.07 8.24
N TYR A 322 -12.52 4.07 7.36
CA TYR A 322 -13.70 3.68 6.58
C TYR A 322 -14.81 3.01 7.41
N TYR A 323 -14.51 2.55 8.62
CA TYR A 323 -15.39 1.72 9.47
C TYR A 323 -15.78 2.33 10.81
N ASP A 324 -15.19 3.47 11.22
CA ASP A 324 -15.51 4.14 12.50
C ASP A 324 -15.50 5.66 12.37
N GLU A 325 -15.92 6.34 13.45
CA GLU A 325 -15.96 7.80 13.56
C GLU A 325 -14.78 8.37 14.36
N LEU A 326 -13.70 7.60 14.56
CA LEU A 326 -12.52 8.06 15.30
C LEU A 326 -11.82 9.21 14.56
N LYS A 327 -11.21 10.08 15.33
CA LYS A 327 -10.39 11.18 14.81
C LYS A 327 -8.90 10.84 14.92
N PRO A 328 -8.04 11.34 14.02
CA PRO A 328 -6.60 11.12 14.08
C PRO A 328 -6.03 11.69 15.37
N HIS A 329 -5.09 10.97 15.99
CA HIS A 329 -4.34 11.48 17.13
C HIS A 329 -3.17 12.34 16.61
N PRO A 330 -3.17 13.67 16.88
CA PRO A 330 -2.31 14.63 16.16
C PRO A 330 -0.81 14.48 16.45
N TYR A 331 -0.43 13.78 17.53
CA TYR A 331 0.96 13.76 18.03
C TYR A 331 1.69 12.42 17.83
N MET A 332 1.01 11.34 17.44
CA MET A 332 1.64 10.01 17.41
C MET A 332 2.43 9.75 16.12
N HIS A 333 1.85 10.06 14.98
CA HIS A 333 2.43 9.79 13.67
C HIS A 333 2.31 11.00 12.75
N LYS A 334 3.27 11.18 11.86
CA LYS A 334 3.22 12.20 10.80
C LYS A 334 2.69 11.60 9.51
N MET A 335 1.40 11.21 9.50
CA MET A 335 0.77 10.54 8.37
C MET A 335 0.96 11.26 7.03
N PRO A 336 0.85 12.61 6.92
CA PRO A 336 1.12 13.31 5.65
C PRO A 336 2.56 13.16 5.18
N ALA A 337 3.53 13.09 6.09
CA ALA A 337 4.94 12.90 5.73
C ALA A 337 5.22 11.46 5.27
N GLU A 338 4.59 10.46 5.89
CA GLU A 338 4.64 9.06 5.44
C GLU A 338 3.99 8.92 4.05
N PHE A 339 2.84 9.55 3.83
CA PHE A 339 2.17 9.59 2.53
C PHE A 339 3.06 10.13 1.41
N VAL A 340 3.80 11.20 1.67
CA VAL A 340 4.78 11.75 0.72
C VAL A 340 5.80 10.67 0.30
N ARG A 341 6.26 9.83 1.24
CA ARG A 341 7.18 8.73 0.93
C ARG A 341 6.52 7.65 0.08
N LEU A 342 5.25 7.33 0.35
CA LEU A 342 4.49 6.39 -0.48
C LEU A 342 4.29 6.93 -1.90
N LEU A 343 3.99 8.21 -2.03
CA LEU A 343 3.84 8.87 -3.33
C LEU A 343 5.17 8.91 -4.12
N GLN A 344 6.31 9.13 -3.45
CA GLN A 344 7.63 9.00 -4.06
C GLN A 344 7.87 7.58 -4.58
N LEU A 345 7.67 6.56 -3.74
CA LEU A 345 7.85 5.15 -4.11
C LEU A 345 6.94 4.74 -5.28
N HIS A 346 5.68 5.21 -5.29
CA HIS A 346 4.75 4.98 -6.39
C HIS A 346 5.24 5.65 -7.69
N SER A 347 5.64 6.90 -7.64
CA SER A 347 6.12 7.63 -8.82
C SER A 347 7.46 7.10 -9.36
N GLN A 348 8.29 6.50 -8.51
CA GLN A 348 9.51 5.78 -8.89
C GLN A 348 9.23 4.36 -9.44
N GLY A 349 8.00 3.85 -9.30
CA GLY A 349 7.61 2.53 -9.76
C GLY A 349 8.00 1.38 -8.82
N ALA A 350 8.28 1.69 -7.54
CA ALA A 350 8.66 0.69 -6.55
C ALA A 350 7.46 -0.03 -5.93
N LEU A 351 6.32 0.64 -5.81
CA LEU A 351 5.04 0.10 -5.34
C LEU A 351 3.86 0.75 -6.08
N THR A 352 2.68 0.14 -6.00
CA THR A 352 1.44 0.73 -6.51
C THR A 352 0.61 1.28 -5.36
N LEU A 353 0.31 2.59 -5.41
CA LEU A 353 -0.54 3.27 -4.43
C LEU A 353 -1.93 3.49 -5.04
N HIS A 354 -2.96 2.88 -4.43
CA HIS A 354 -4.35 2.94 -4.88
C HIS A 354 -5.09 4.02 -4.08
N LEU A 355 -5.51 5.09 -4.77
CA LEU A 355 -6.20 6.26 -4.21
C LEU A 355 -7.54 6.53 -4.89
N GLN A 356 -7.91 5.73 -5.87
CA GLN A 356 -9.16 5.83 -6.62
C GLN A 356 -9.96 4.53 -6.43
N PRO A 357 -11.28 4.55 -6.64
CA PRO A 357 -12.07 3.33 -6.69
C PRO A 357 -11.51 2.34 -7.72
N CYS A 358 -11.57 1.06 -7.38
CA CYS A 358 -11.13 -0.01 -8.27
C CYS A 358 -12.20 -0.27 -9.36
N SER A 359 -11.76 -0.62 -10.56
CA SER A 359 -12.68 -0.94 -11.65
C SER A 359 -13.32 -2.31 -11.42
N SER A 360 -14.65 -2.39 -11.59
CA SER A 360 -15.37 -3.67 -11.58
C SER A 360 -14.96 -4.58 -12.74
N ASP A 361 -14.38 -4.01 -13.80
CA ASP A 361 -14.06 -4.68 -15.06
C ASP A 361 -12.58 -5.01 -15.24
N ALA A 362 -11.74 -4.80 -14.22
CA ALA A 362 -10.33 -5.20 -14.28
C ALA A 362 -10.25 -6.73 -14.46
N ARG A 363 -10.08 -7.17 -15.69
CA ARG A 363 -9.67 -8.55 -16.00
C ARG A 363 -8.26 -8.72 -15.43
N LEU A 364 -8.17 -9.59 -14.47
CA LEU A 364 -6.93 -10.01 -13.81
C LEU A 364 -6.08 -10.86 -14.78
#